data_2b81735b6fd4ce52caf336386d3511ab
#
_entry.id   2b81735b6fd4ce52caf336386d3511ab
#
_cell.length_a   1.000
_cell.length_b   1.000
_cell.length_c   1.000
_cell.angle_alpha   90.00
_cell.angle_beta   90.00
_cell.angle_gamma   90.00
#
_symmetry.space_group_name_H-M   'P 1'
#
loop_
_entity.id
_entity.type
_entity.pdbx_description
1 polymer ?
#
loop_
_entity_poly.entity_id
_entity_poly.type
_entity_poly.pdbx_seq_one_letter_code
_entity_poly.pdbx_strand_id
1 'polypeptide(L)'
;MKHFMIKYQFAHGTPEEWHREIGRFISALNSDPELKGKIIYRVMKNRDDSSYFHLAAADDEQAVKALQQRDFFKHYTEKTRQVAGGEVVVTPIELIAETAHEP
;
A
#
# COMPACT_ATOMS: atom_id res chain seq x y z
N MET A 1 -3.27 13.40 9.34
CA MET A 1 -2.78 12.30 8.50
C MET A 1 -3.90 11.30 8.27
N LYS A 2 -4.04 10.82 7.04
CA LYS A 2 -5.07 9.83 6.66
C LYS A 2 -4.44 8.46 6.63
N HIS A 3 -5.04 7.50 7.33
CA HIS A 3 -4.53 6.12 7.41
C HIS A 3 -5.52 5.16 6.77
N PHE A 4 -4.99 4.16 6.06
CA PHE A 4 -5.79 3.12 5.42
C PHE A 4 -5.12 1.76 5.62
N MET A 5 -5.93 0.73 5.82
CA MET A 5 -5.45 -0.65 5.83
C MET A 5 -6.04 -1.38 4.63
N ILE A 6 -5.19 -2.05 3.87
CA ILE A 6 -5.59 -2.87 2.73
C ILE A 6 -5.29 -4.32 3.09
N LYS A 7 -6.28 -5.19 2.93
CA LYS A 7 -6.17 -6.59 3.32
C LYS A 7 -6.69 -7.48 2.20
N TYR A 8 -5.95 -8.55 1.90
CA TYR A 8 -6.35 -9.53 0.88
C TYR A 8 -5.59 -10.84 1.09
N GLN A 9 -6.07 -11.91 0.42
CA GLN A 9 -5.38 -13.19 0.33
C GLN A 9 -4.68 -13.25 -1.02
N PHE A 10 -3.39 -13.56 -1.02
CA PHE A 10 -2.64 -13.81 -2.25
C PHE A 10 -2.99 -15.20 -2.79
N ALA A 11 -3.35 -15.29 -4.07
CA ALA A 11 -3.77 -16.57 -4.66
C ALA A 11 -3.25 -16.79 -6.08
N HIS A 12 -2.89 -15.74 -6.82
CA HIS A 12 -2.56 -15.84 -8.23
C HIS A 12 -1.18 -15.26 -8.53
N GLY A 13 -0.35 -16.03 -9.22
CA GLY A 13 1.02 -15.63 -9.55
C GLY A 13 2.02 -16.17 -8.53
N THR A 14 3.23 -15.63 -8.54
CA THR A 14 4.27 -16.02 -7.60
C THR A 14 4.55 -14.88 -6.61
N PRO A 15 4.90 -15.21 -5.35
CA PRO A 15 5.26 -14.18 -4.38
C PRO A 15 6.42 -13.31 -4.86
N GLU A 16 7.41 -13.89 -5.54
CA GLU A 16 8.59 -13.16 -6.02
C GLU A 16 8.19 -12.07 -7.02
N GLU A 17 7.31 -12.39 -7.96
CA GLU A 17 6.82 -11.42 -8.94
C GLU A 17 5.98 -10.34 -8.27
N TRP A 18 5.12 -10.73 -7.34
CA TRP A 18 4.28 -9.78 -6.62
C TRP A 18 5.12 -8.83 -5.77
N HIS A 19 6.14 -9.34 -5.09
CA HIS A 19 7.03 -8.50 -4.30
C HIS A 19 7.82 -7.52 -5.17
N ARG A 20 8.17 -7.89 -6.40
CA ARG A 20 8.78 -6.95 -7.35
C ARG A 20 7.81 -5.84 -7.77
N GLU A 21 6.55 -6.18 -8.00
CA GLU A 21 5.53 -5.17 -8.33
C GLU A 21 5.32 -4.19 -7.17
N ILE A 22 5.26 -4.70 -5.95
CA ILE A 22 5.19 -3.86 -4.75
C ILE A 22 6.40 -2.93 -4.69
N GLY A 23 7.59 -3.46 -4.92
CA GLY A 23 8.83 -2.67 -4.92
C GLY A 23 8.83 -1.56 -5.97
N ARG A 24 8.31 -1.83 -7.17
CA ARG A 24 8.18 -0.82 -8.23
C ARG A 24 7.23 0.30 -7.81
N PHE A 25 6.12 -0.05 -7.18
CA PHE A 25 5.17 0.94 -6.67
C PHE A 25 5.83 1.83 -5.61
N ILE A 26 6.53 1.25 -4.65
CA ILE A 26 7.24 2.00 -3.61
C ILE A 26 8.31 2.90 -4.23
N SER A 27 9.06 2.40 -5.21
CA SER A 27 10.05 3.21 -5.92
C SER A 27 9.42 4.39 -6.65
N ALA A 28 8.25 4.18 -7.26
CA ALA A 28 7.51 5.25 -7.92
C ALA A 28 7.07 6.32 -6.93
N LEU A 29 6.59 5.92 -5.75
CA LEU A 29 6.24 6.86 -4.68
C LEU A 29 7.44 7.69 -4.26
N ASN A 30 8.57 7.03 -4.06
CA ASN A 30 9.80 7.69 -3.61
C ASN A 30 10.40 8.63 -4.66
N SER A 31 10.05 8.44 -5.92
CA SER A 31 10.56 9.25 -7.04
C SER A 31 9.61 10.34 -7.48
N ASP A 32 8.38 10.33 -7.00
CA ASP A 32 7.37 11.32 -7.37
C ASP A 32 7.57 12.60 -6.55
N PRO A 33 7.87 13.75 -7.20
CA PRO A 33 8.19 14.96 -6.45
C PRO A 33 7.04 15.53 -5.63
N GLU A 34 5.78 15.23 -6.00
CA GLU A 34 4.62 15.69 -5.23
C GLU A 34 4.28 14.76 -4.07
N LEU A 35 4.64 13.48 -4.16
CA LEU A 35 4.23 12.46 -3.20
C LEU A 35 5.36 12.04 -2.26
N LYS A 36 6.59 12.26 -2.66
CA LYS A 36 7.76 11.88 -1.87
C LYS A 36 7.69 12.50 -0.47
N GLY A 37 7.76 11.65 0.55
CA GLY A 37 7.70 12.09 1.94
C GLY A 37 6.29 12.38 2.45
N LYS A 38 5.27 12.35 1.57
CA LYS A 38 3.87 12.61 1.96
C LYS A 38 3.05 11.33 2.08
N ILE A 39 3.55 10.24 1.55
CA ILE A 39 2.92 8.93 1.62
C ILE A 39 3.87 7.97 2.33
N ILE A 40 3.39 7.33 3.39
CA ILE A 40 4.09 6.23 4.03
C ILE A 40 3.34 4.97 3.64
N TYR A 41 4.05 4.01 3.07
CA TYR A 41 3.44 2.78 2.60
C TYR A 41 4.24 1.58 3.08
N ARG A 42 3.57 0.69 3.80
CA ARG A 42 4.21 -0.51 4.36
C ARG A 42 3.42 -1.74 3.92
N VAL A 43 4.14 -2.76 3.51
CA VAL A 43 3.54 -4.04 3.12
C VAL A 43 3.99 -5.10 4.09
N MET A 44 3.03 -5.80 4.68
CA MET A 44 3.30 -6.88 5.60
C MET A 44 2.51 -8.11 5.18
N LYS A 45 3.07 -9.26 5.49
CA LYS A 45 2.45 -10.54 5.18
C LYS A 45 2.36 -11.34 6.47
N ASN A 46 1.28 -12.09 6.63
CA ASN A 46 1.19 -13.10 7.68
C ASN A 46 2.29 -14.14 7.44
N ARG A 47 3.01 -14.51 8.48
CA ARG A 47 4.14 -15.45 8.36
C ARG A 47 3.68 -16.87 8.05
N ASP A 48 2.46 -17.21 8.44
CA ASP A 48 1.95 -18.59 8.41
C ASP A 48 0.99 -18.87 7.27
N ASP A 49 0.49 -17.84 6.59
CA ASP A 49 -0.42 -18.01 5.48
C ASP A 49 -0.20 -16.94 4.39
N SER A 50 -1.12 -16.86 3.45
CA SER A 50 -1.04 -15.96 2.28
C SER A 50 -1.77 -14.63 2.47
N SER A 51 -2.09 -14.25 3.70
CA SER A 51 -2.72 -12.96 3.99
C SER A 51 -1.71 -11.83 3.90
N TYR A 52 -2.06 -10.76 3.19
CA TYR A 52 -1.25 -9.54 3.10
C TYR A 52 -1.98 -8.37 3.73
N PHE A 53 -1.21 -7.49 4.35
CA PHE A 53 -1.71 -6.28 4.98
C PHE A 53 -0.85 -5.11 4.51
N HIS A 54 -1.46 -4.13 3.85
CA HIS A 54 -0.76 -2.91 3.49
C HIS A 54 -1.25 -1.80 4.42
N LEU A 55 -0.34 -1.05 5.00
CA LEU A 55 -0.66 0.12 5.80
C LEU A 55 -0.19 1.34 5.05
N ALA A 56 -1.13 2.20 4.72
CA ALA A 56 -0.86 3.43 3.99
C ALA A 56 -1.22 4.63 4.86
N ALA A 57 -0.36 5.64 4.83
CA ALA A 57 -0.64 6.91 5.50
C ALA A 57 -0.30 8.05 4.55
N ALA A 58 -1.19 9.02 4.45
CA ALA A 58 -1.01 10.21 3.63
C ALA A 58 -1.09 11.45 4.52
N ASP A 59 -0.26 12.45 4.22
CA ASP A 59 -0.22 13.71 5.00
C ASP A 59 -1.60 14.36 5.09
N ASP A 60 -2.31 14.43 3.96
CA ASP A 60 -3.59 15.10 3.87
C ASP A 60 -4.41 14.56 2.68
N GLU A 61 -5.60 15.12 2.51
CA GLU A 61 -6.52 14.75 1.45
C GLU A 61 -5.95 15.04 0.07
N GLN A 62 -5.15 16.08 -0.07
CA GLN A 62 -4.53 16.43 -1.36
C GLN A 62 -3.53 15.36 -1.79
N ALA A 63 -2.76 14.82 -0.86
CA ALA A 63 -1.81 13.73 -1.17
C ALA A 63 -2.57 12.49 -1.62
N VAL A 64 -3.69 12.16 -0.98
CA VAL A 64 -4.55 11.04 -1.39
C VAL A 64 -5.06 11.24 -2.82
N LYS A 65 -5.59 12.42 -3.12
CA LYS A 65 -6.12 12.74 -4.45
C LYS A 65 -5.04 12.70 -5.51
N ALA A 66 -3.85 13.24 -5.21
CA ALA A 66 -2.73 13.23 -6.13
C ALA A 66 -2.30 11.79 -6.45
N LEU A 67 -2.22 10.93 -5.44
CA LEU A 67 -1.88 9.52 -5.63
C LEU A 67 -2.90 8.83 -6.53
N GLN A 68 -4.18 9.06 -6.30
CA GLN A 68 -5.25 8.44 -7.08
C GLN A 68 -5.23 8.82 -8.56
N GLN A 69 -4.59 9.94 -8.92
CA GLN A 69 -4.46 10.38 -10.31
C GLN A 69 -3.27 9.75 -11.03
N ARG A 70 -2.38 9.09 -10.33
CA ARG A 70 -1.15 8.53 -10.92
C ARG A 70 -1.44 7.21 -11.64
N ASP A 71 -0.89 7.08 -12.84
CA ASP A 71 -1.02 5.85 -13.62
C ASP A 71 -0.39 4.66 -12.88
N PHE A 72 0.75 4.87 -12.21
CA PHE A 72 1.39 3.79 -11.46
C PHE A 72 0.53 3.30 -10.31
N PHE A 73 -0.31 4.16 -9.71
CA PHE A 73 -1.24 3.75 -8.66
C PHE A 73 -2.38 2.93 -9.24
N LYS A 74 -2.93 3.35 -10.38
CA LYS A 74 -4.01 2.62 -11.06
C LYS A 74 -3.53 1.24 -11.50
N HIS A 75 -2.32 1.16 -12.03
CA HIS A 75 -1.68 -0.10 -12.40
C HIS A 75 -1.52 -1.01 -11.18
N TYR A 76 -1.01 -0.47 -10.08
CA TYR A 76 -0.77 -1.20 -8.85
C TYR A 76 -2.06 -1.75 -8.24
N THR A 77 -3.11 -0.94 -8.19
CA THR A 77 -4.39 -1.39 -7.65
C THR A 77 -5.02 -2.48 -8.50
N GLU A 78 -4.88 -2.41 -9.81
CA GLU A 78 -5.34 -3.45 -10.72
C GLU A 78 -4.55 -4.75 -10.52
N LYS A 79 -3.24 -4.66 -10.38
CA LYS A 79 -2.39 -5.82 -10.10
C LYS A 79 -2.74 -6.45 -8.75
N THR A 80 -3.04 -5.64 -7.75
CA THR A 80 -3.45 -6.15 -6.44
C THR A 80 -4.71 -7.00 -6.57
N ARG A 81 -5.70 -6.53 -7.34
CA ARG A 81 -6.92 -7.31 -7.57
C ARG A 81 -6.64 -8.61 -8.31
N GLN A 82 -5.72 -8.59 -9.27
CA GLN A 82 -5.37 -9.78 -10.05
C GLN A 82 -4.70 -10.87 -9.21
N VAL A 83 -3.86 -10.49 -8.25
CA VAL A 83 -3.17 -11.48 -7.39
C VAL A 83 -4.04 -11.95 -6.24
N ALA A 84 -5.07 -11.20 -5.89
CA ALA A 84 -5.94 -11.53 -4.76
C ALA A 84 -6.86 -12.71 -5.09
N GLY A 85 -7.03 -13.61 -4.13
CA GLY A 85 -7.93 -14.76 -4.24
C GLY A 85 -9.31 -14.46 -3.71
N GLY A 86 -9.80 -13.25 -3.91
CA GLY A 86 -11.09 -12.80 -3.42
C GLY A 86 -11.09 -11.30 -3.31
N GLU A 87 -11.87 -10.80 -2.37
CA GLU A 87 -12.04 -9.36 -2.18
C GLU A 87 -10.79 -8.70 -1.62
N VAL A 88 -10.46 -7.52 -2.15
CA VAL A 88 -9.46 -6.62 -1.55
C VAL A 88 -10.23 -5.63 -0.71
N VAL A 89 -10.01 -5.66 0.61
CA VAL A 89 -10.74 -4.81 1.56
C VAL A 89 -9.87 -3.61 1.92
N VAL A 90 -10.38 -2.41 1.68
CA VAL A 90 -9.71 -1.16 2.06
C VAL A 90 -10.51 -0.52 3.18
N THR A 91 -9.87 -0.32 4.33
CA THR A 91 -10.52 0.22 5.52
C THR A 91 -9.84 1.50 5.94
N PRO A 92 -10.56 2.63 6.04
CA PRO A 92 -10.01 3.82 6.67
C PRO A 92 -9.87 3.56 8.18
N ILE A 93 -8.72 3.91 8.73
CA ILE A 93 -8.42 3.67 10.15
C ILE A 93 -7.86 4.95 10.76
N GLU A 94 -7.85 5.00 12.09
CA GLU A 94 -7.30 6.12 12.85
C GLU A 94 -6.11 5.65 13.67
N LEU A 95 -5.07 6.45 13.69
CA LEU A 95 -3.97 6.27 14.63
C LEU A 95 -4.39 6.83 15.98
N ILE A 96 -4.51 5.96 16.99
CA ILE A 96 -4.91 6.40 18.33
C ILE A 96 -3.69 6.77 19.15
N ALA A 97 -2.63 5.98 19.09
CA ALA A 97 -1.42 6.20 19.86
C ALA A 97 -0.26 5.40 19.28
N GLU A 98 0.94 5.88 19.50
CA GLU A 98 2.14 5.15 19.12
C GLU A 98 3.27 5.50 20.08
N THR A 99 4.23 4.60 20.21
CA THR A 99 5.43 4.90 20.97
C THR A 99 6.32 5.86 20.18
N ALA A 100 7.17 6.60 20.88
CA ALA A 100 8.20 7.41 20.22
C ALA A 100 9.10 6.49 19.40
N HIS A 101 9.43 6.93 18.16
CA HIS A 101 10.28 6.17 17.27
C HIS A 101 11.61 6.89 17.14
N GLU A 102 12.63 6.32 17.77
CA GLU A 102 13.97 6.88 17.77
C GLU A 102 14.78 6.33 16.61
N PRO A 103 15.55 7.17 15.88
CA PRO A 103 16.42 6.67 14.81
C PRO A 103 17.57 5.84 15.32
#